data_47340539a77cfa1c3779cd73a14f677d
#
_entry.id   47340539a77cfa1c3779cd73a14f677d
#
_cell.length_a   1.000
_cell.length_b   1.000
_cell.length_c   1.000
_cell.angle_alpha   90.00
_cell.angle_beta   90.00
_cell.angle_gamma   90.00
#
_symmetry.space_group_name_H-M   'P 1'
#
loop_
_entity.id
_entity.type
_entity.pdbx_description
1 polymer ?
#
loop_
_entity_poly.entity_id
_entity_poly.type
_entity_poly.pdbx_seq_one_letter_code
_entity_poly.pdbx_strand_id
1 'polypeptide(L)'
;HVGIFTIPVRAAVQYNIPLIVWGENSQNEYGGPAAASEDNILNRRWLEEFGGLLGMRVGDMVGMDGIKPAHLIPYSYPTDEELQKVGVTGLFLGHYIPWDGLSNALIAQANGFNTYSKVVEGSMVNYEI
;
A
#
# COMPACT_ATOMS: atom_id res chain seq x y z
N HIS A 1 -1.57 7.34 -4.69
CA HIS A 1 -1.91 6.00 -4.12
C HIS A 1 -1.44 4.86 -5.03
N VAL A 2 -1.66 4.94 -6.37
CA VAL A 2 -1.27 3.84 -7.29
C VAL A 2 0.18 3.42 -7.11
N GLY A 3 1.12 4.37 -7.00
CA GLY A 3 2.54 4.08 -6.83
C GLY A 3 2.87 3.34 -5.52
N ILE A 4 2.15 3.61 -4.44
CA ILE A 4 2.36 2.97 -3.13
C ILE A 4 2.20 1.45 -3.26
N PHE A 5 1.18 0.99 -3.98
CA PHE A 5 0.93 -0.45 -4.16
C PHE A 5 1.69 -1.05 -5.34
N THR A 6 1.86 -0.30 -6.42
CA THR A 6 2.45 -0.84 -7.66
C THR A 6 3.97 -0.97 -7.59
N ILE A 7 4.67 0.05 -7.05
CA ILE A 7 6.14 0.09 -7.05
C ILE A 7 6.74 -1.06 -6.21
N PRO A 8 6.27 -1.36 -4.98
CA PRO A 8 6.79 -2.49 -4.21
C PRO A 8 6.58 -3.83 -4.91
N VAL A 9 5.41 -4.03 -5.54
CA VAL A 9 5.13 -5.29 -6.27
C VAL A 9 6.02 -5.43 -7.50
N ARG A 10 6.27 -4.35 -8.25
CA ARG A 10 7.25 -4.35 -9.35
C ARG A 10 8.66 -4.65 -8.86
N ALA A 11 9.07 -4.06 -7.73
CA ALA A 11 10.36 -4.35 -7.12
C ALA A 11 10.46 -5.84 -6.70
N ALA A 12 9.39 -6.39 -6.11
CA ALA A 12 9.35 -7.81 -5.74
C ALA A 12 9.54 -8.72 -6.96
N VAL A 13 8.88 -8.43 -8.07
CA VAL A 13 9.07 -9.17 -9.33
C VAL A 13 10.50 -9.00 -9.85
N GLN A 14 10.99 -7.75 -9.92
CA GLN A 14 12.32 -7.44 -10.44
C GLN A 14 13.45 -8.12 -9.66
N TYR A 15 13.32 -8.16 -8.32
CA TYR A 15 14.34 -8.71 -7.42
C TYR A 15 14.04 -10.14 -6.96
N ASN A 16 13.02 -10.78 -7.54
CA ASN A 16 12.63 -12.15 -7.23
C ASN A 16 12.30 -12.35 -5.73
N ILE A 17 11.55 -11.43 -5.16
CA ILE A 17 11.13 -11.44 -3.75
C ILE A 17 9.69 -11.98 -3.67
N PRO A 18 9.47 -13.16 -3.06
CA PRO A 18 8.14 -13.79 -3.08
C PRO A 18 7.16 -13.24 -2.04
N LEU A 19 7.62 -12.50 -1.04
CA LEU A 19 6.77 -12.01 0.05
C LEU A 19 6.90 -10.50 0.24
N ILE A 20 5.76 -9.82 0.27
CA ILE A 20 5.62 -8.42 0.68
C ILE A 20 4.77 -8.38 1.94
N VAL A 21 5.23 -7.67 2.98
CA VAL A 21 4.45 -7.41 4.19
C VAL A 21 4.08 -5.93 4.22
N TRP A 22 2.77 -5.67 4.23
CA TRP A 22 2.21 -4.34 4.30
C TRP A 22 1.93 -3.98 5.75
N GLY A 23 2.47 -2.86 6.22
CA GLY A 23 2.22 -2.32 7.56
C GLY A 23 0.92 -1.52 7.66
N GLU A 24 0.41 -1.07 6.52
CA GLU A 24 -0.81 -0.28 6.44
C GLU A 24 -2.04 -1.11 6.84
N ASN A 25 -3.00 -0.46 7.49
CA ASN A 25 -4.33 -1.00 7.68
C ASN A 25 -5.21 -0.52 6.51
N SER A 26 -5.38 -1.39 5.53
CA SER A 26 -6.10 -1.05 4.30
C SER A 26 -7.53 -0.55 4.52
N GLN A 27 -8.21 -0.99 5.58
CA GLN A 27 -9.57 -0.55 5.89
C GLN A 27 -9.63 0.87 6.44
N ASN A 28 -8.74 1.20 7.36
CA ASN A 28 -8.74 2.49 8.02
C ASN A 28 -8.22 3.60 7.11
N GLU A 29 -7.30 3.28 6.20
CA GLU A 29 -6.61 4.26 5.39
C GLU A 29 -7.24 4.46 4.00
N TYR A 30 -7.79 3.41 3.40
CA TYR A 30 -8.25 3.45 2.01
C TYR A 30 -9.74 3.19 1.83
N GLY A 31 -10.43 2.78 2.89
CA GLY A 31 -11.84 2.43 2.83
C GLY A 31 -12.11 1.14 2.06
N GLY A 32 -13.36 0.89 1.76
CA GLY A 32 -13.82 -0.30 1.04
C GLY A 32 -14.92 -1.03 1.79
N PRO A 33 -15.64 -1.98 1.15
CA PRO A 33 -16.65 -2.76 1.83
C PRO A 33 -16.01 -3.65 2.91
N ALA A 34 -16.70 -3.81 4.03
CA ALA A 34 -16.24 -4.62 5.17
C ALA A 34 -15.84 -6.07 4.77
N ALA A 35 -16.44 -6.62 3.73
CA ALA A 35 -16.09 -7.92 3.18
C ALA A 35 -14.68 -7.96 2.53
N ALA A 36 -14.15 -6.82 2.08
CA ALA A 36 -12.80 -6.75 1.53
C ALA A 36 -11.72 -6.80 2.61
N SER A 37 -12.09 -6.63 3.88
CA SER A 37 -11.18 -6.73 5.02
C SER A 37 -10.87 -8.14 5.45
N GLU A 38 -11.70 -9.10 5.05
CA GLU A 38 -11.45 -10.51 5.32
C GLU A 38 -10.38 -11.09 4.40
N ASP A 39 -10.08 -10.39 3.30
CA ASP A 39 -9.03 -10.78 2.35
C ASP A 39 -7.68 -10.25 2.85
N ASN A 40 -6.87 -11.12 3.43
CA ASN A 40 -5.53 -10.81 3.92
C ASN A 40 -4.48 -10.72 2.80
N ILE A 41 -4.92 -10.86 1.55
CA ILE A 41 -4.04 -10.91 0.37
C ILE A 41 -4.34 -9.73 -0.55
N LEU A 42 -3.31 -8.93 -0.82
CA LEU A 42 -3.36 -7.89 -1.83
C LEU A 42 -3.35 -8.55 -3.21
N ASN A 43 -4.45 -8.43 -3.96
CA ASN A 43 -4.56 -8.94 -5.31
C ASN A 43 -4.85 -7.82 -6.34
N ARG A 44 -4.74 -8.12 -7.64
CA ARG A 44 -4.96 -7.16 -8.72
C ARG A 44 -6.35 -6.54 -8.67
N ARG A 45 -7.38 -7.33 -8.37
CA ARG A 45 -8.77 -6.87 -8.30
C ARG A 45 -8.93 -5.79 -7.21
N TRP A 46 -8.34 -6.00 -6.05
CA TRP A 46 -8.34 -5.02 -4.97
C TRP A 46 -7.72 -3.69 -5.41
N LEU A 47 -6.60 -3.76 -6.14
CA LEU A 47 -5.91 -2.57 -6.64
C LEU A 47 -6.70 -1.83 -7.71
N GLU A 48 -7.36 -2.52 -8.62
CA GLU A 48 -8.19 -1.91 -9.66
C GLU A 48 -9.45 -1.26 -9.08
N GLU A 49 -10.08 -1.89 -8.08
CA GLU A 49 -11.30 -1.40 -7.44
C GLU A 49 -11.03 -0.31 -6.38
N PHE A 50 -9.97 -0.43 -5.61
CA PHE A 50 -9.71 0.40 -4.43
C PHE A 50 -8.37 1.17 -4.47
N GLY A 51 -7.53 0.94 -5.44
CA GLY A 51 -6.17 1.49 -5.55
C GLY A 51 -6.05 2.99 -5.87
N GLY A 52 -7.12 3.76 -5.71
CA GLY A 52 -7.05 5.22 -5.68
C GLY A 52 -7.33 5.96 -6.99
N LEU A 53 -7.72 5.26 -8.06
CA LEU A 53 -8.10 5.90 -9.33
C LEU A 53 -9.62 6.01 -9.56
N LEU A 54 -10.44 5.67 -8.58
CA LEU A 54 -11.90 5.77 -8.64
C LEU A 54 -12.52 5.13 -9.91
N GLY A 55 -12.04 3.94 -10.26
CA GLY A 55 -12.49 3.20 -11.45
C GLY A 55 -11.75 3.54 -12.75
N MET A 56 -10.85 4.52 -12.75
CA MET A 56 -9.96 4.76 -13.88
C MET A 56 -8.77 3.79 -13.87
N ARG A 57 -8.28 3.46 -15.05
CA ARG A 57 -7.03 2.71 -15.21
C ARG A 57 -5.86 3.65 -15.45
N VAL A 58 -4.66 3.21 -15.07
CA VAL A 58 -3.43 3.98 -15.32
C VAL A 58 -3.29 4.35 -16.80
N GLY A 59 -3.67 3.44 -17.71
CA GLY A 59 -3.63 3.68 -19.16
C GLY A 59 -4.54 4.81 -19.64
N ASP A 60 -5.62 5.10 -18.93
CA ASP A 60 -6.56 6.17 -19.30
C ASP A 60 -5.95 7.57 -19.16
N MET A 61 -4.84 7.67 -18.43
CA MET A 61 -4.11 8.93 -18.24
C MET A 61 -3.22 9.31 -19.44
N VAL A 62 -3.05 8.43 -20.42
CA VAL A 62 -2.25 8.72 -21.63
C VAL A 62 -2.87 9.90 -22.38
N GLY A 63 -2.06 10.91 -22.65
CA GLY A 63 -2.48 12.14 -23.36
C GLY A 63 -2.97 13.27 -22.45
N MET A 64 -3.31 12.99 -21.18
CA MET A 64 -3.65 14.03 -20.20
C MET A 64 -2.37 14.82 -19.84
N ASP A 65 -2.43 16.14 -19.93
CA ASP A 65 -1.31 17.04 -19.57
C ASP A 65 0.06 16.63 -20.13
N GLY A 66 0.09 16.02 -21.33
CA GLY A 66 1.32 15.56 -21.97
C GLY A 66 1.89 14.26 -21.42
N ILE A 67 1.12 13.49 -20.64
CA ILE A 67 1.52 12.17 -20.14
C ILE A 67 1.69 11.21 -21.32
N LYS A 68 2.88 10.64 -21.42
CA LYS A 68 3.25 9.63 -22.42
C LYS A 68 3.20 8.23 -21.80
N PRO A 69 2.97 7.16 -22.58
CA PRO A 69 2.99 5.79 -22.08
C PRO A 69 4.24 5.45 -21.24
N ALA A 70 5.39 5.94 -21.63
CA ALA A 70 6.65 5.71 -20.90
C ALA A 70 6.63 6.26 -19.46
N HIS A 71 5.87 7.33 -19.19
CA HIS A 71 5.73 7.89 -17.84
C HIS A 71 4.91 7.01 -16.93
N LEU A 72 4.08 6.13 -17.49
CA LEU A 72 3.16 5.27 -16.76
C LEU A 72 3.74 3.89 -16.43
N ILE A 73 4.89 3.53 -17.01
CA ILE A 73 5.54 2.23 -16.76
C ILE A 73 5.73 1.94 -15.27
N PRO A 74 6.22 2.87 -14.42
CA PRO A 74 6.39 2.61 -12.99
C PRO A 74 5.07 2.34 -12.24
N TYR A 75 3.96 2.82 -12.79
CA TYR A 75 2.62 2.72 -12.21
C TYR A 75 1.80 1.57 -12.78
N SER A 76 2.34 0.86 -13.77
CA SER A 76 1.68 -0.31 -14.36
C SER A 76 1.95 -1.54 -13.51
N TYR A 77 0.87 -2.21 -13.06
CA TYR A 77 0.98 -3.41 -12.25
C TYR A 77 1.58 -4.57 -13.07
N PRO A 78 2.44 -5.41 -12.49
CA PRO A 78 3.02 -6.56 -13.18
C PRO A 78 1.94 -7.50 -13.73
N THR A 79 2.25 -8.24 -14.78
CA THR A 79 1.35 -9.24 -15.33
C THR A 79 1.17 -10.43 -14.38
N ASP A 80 0.08 -11.18 -14.54
CA ASP A 80 -0.17 -12.36 -13.70
C ASP A 80 0.90 -13.43 -13.90
N GLU A 81 1.47 -13.52 -15.11
CA GLU A 81 2.58 -14.43 -15.43
C GLU A 81 3.86 -14.04 -14.68
N GLU A 82 4.18 -12.74 -14.63
CA GLU A 82 5.31 -12.23 -13.88
C GLU A 82 5.18 -12.52 -12.38
N LEU A 83 3.97 -12.27 -11.83
CA LEU A 83 3.67 -12.54 -10.43
C LEU A 83 3.75 -14.03 -10.09
N GLN A 84 3.15 -14.88 -10.92
CA GLN A 84 3.15 -16.33 -10.73
C GLN A 84 4.56 -16.92 -10.83
N LYS A 85 5.38 -16.42 -11.75
CA LYS A 85 6.77 -16.88 -11.92
C LYS A 85 7.61 -16.69 -10.66
N VAL A 86 7.38 -15.60 -9.94
CA VAL A 86 8.08 -15.28 -8.68
C VAL A 86 7.33 -15.83 -7.47
N GLY A 87 6.03 -16.06 -7.58
CA GLY A 87 5.15 -16.45 -6.48
C GLY A 87 4.90 -15.29 -5.50
N VAL A 88 4.78 -14.05 -6.01
CA VAL A 88 4.62 -12.88 -5.15
C VAL A 88 3.32 -12.96 -4.39
N THR A 89 3.41 -12.86 -3.07
CA THR A 89 2.27 -12.78 -2.14
C THR A 89 2.41 -11.52 -1.29
N GLY A 90 1.37 -10.71 -1.23
CA GLY A 90 1.28 -9.55 -0.34
C GLY A 90 0.39 -9.84 0.86
N LEU A 91 0.88 -9.65 2.07
CA LEU A 91 0.13 -9.84 3.32
C LEU A 91 -0.03 -8.51 4.05
N PHE A 92 -1.20 -8.27 4.63
CA PHE A 92 -1.43 -7.15 5.53
C PHE A 92 -1.11 -7.55 6.97
N LEU A 93 -0.13 -6.88 7.57
CA LEU A 93 0.33 -7.20 8.93
C LEU A 93 -0.78 -7.01 9.97
N GLY A 94 -1.65 -6.01 9.78
CA GLY A 94 -2.78 -5.72 10.66
C GLY A 94 -3.83 -6.83 10.75
N HIS A 95 -3.82 -7.79 9.82
CA HIS A 95 -4.66 -8.98 9.92
C HIS A 95 -4.18 -9.97 11.01
N TYR A 96 -2.88 -9.99 11.27
CA TYR A 96 -2.23 -10.91 12.23
C TYR A 96 -1.96 -10.24 13.57
N ILE A 97 -1.67 -8.95 13.56
CA ILE A 97 -1.30 -8.15 14.73
C ILE A 97 -2.24 -6.94 14.80
N PRO A 98 -3.10 -6.84 15.84
CA PRO A 98 -3.97 -5.68 15.99
C PRO A 98 -3.17 -4.38 16.01
N TRP A 99 -3.62 -3.41 15.24
CA TRP A 99 -3.03 -2.08 15.23
C TRP A 99 -3.45 -1.31 16.49
N ASP A 100 -2.48 -0.85 17.27
CA ASP A 100 -2.68 0.08 18.39
C ASP A 100 -1.60 1.16 18.34
N GLY A 101 -1.95 2.35 17.88
CA GLY A 101 -1.02 3.46 17.70
C GLY A 101 -0.33 3.88 18.99
N LEU A 102 -1.03 3.89 20.13
CA LEU A 102 -0.43 4.25 21.40
C LEU A 102 0.59 3.20 21.85
N SER A 103 0.25 1.93 21.82
CA SER A 103 1.17 0.84 22.14
C SER A 103 2.39 0.85 21.22
N ASN A 104 2.19 1.07 19.94
CA ASN A 104 3.28 1.17 18.97
C ASN A 104 4.21 2.35 19.27
N ALA A 105 3.66 3.52 19.62
CA ALA A 105 4.45 4.69 20.01
C ALA A 105 5.27 4.43 21.28
N LEU A 106 4.70 3.80 22.30
CA LEU A 106 5.40 3.45 23.55
C LEU A 106 6.54 2.45 23.30
N ILE A 107 6.30 1.43 22.48
CA ILE A 107 7.34 0.46 22.09
C ILE A 107 8.45 1.16 21.30
N ALA A 108 8.11 2.01 20.35
CA ALA A 108 9.09 2.76 19.57
C ALA A 108 9.95 3.66 20.46
N GLN A 109 9.34 4.41 21.39
CA GLN A 109 10.06 5.25 22.35
C GLN A 109 11.01 4.44 23.25
N ALA A 110 10.55 3.28 23.74
CA ALA A 110 11.38 2.39 24.55
C ALA A 110 12.61 1.87 23.79
N ASN A 111 12.57 1.86 22.47
CA ASN A 111 13.66 1.47 21.57
C ASN A 111 14.44 2.66 20.99
N GLY A 112 14.28 3.86 21.56
CA GLY A 112 15.09 5.03 21.21
C GLY A 112 14.50 5.91 20.10
N PHE A 113 13.26 5.66 19.66
CA PHE A 113 12.56 6.55 18.75
C PHE A 113 12.08 7.80 19.50
N ASN A 114 12.27 8.97 18.91
CA ASN A 114 11.79 10.23 19.48
C ASN A 114 10.56 10.72 18.74
N THR A 115 9.49 10.96 19.48
CA THR A 115 8.28 11.58 18.91
C THR A 115 8.49 13.07 18.69
N TYR A 116 7.75 13.63 17.76
CA TYR A 116 7.76 15.06 17.50
C TYR A 116 7.12 15.82 18.68
N SER A 117 7.73 16.92 19.10
CA SER A 117 7.31 17.66 20.32
C SER A 117 6.18 18.67 20.09
N LYS A 118 5.76 18.85 18.84
CA LYS A 118 4.69 19.79 18.46
C LYS A 118 3.52 19.02 17.91
N VAL A 119 2.32 19.65 17.94
CA VAL A 119 1.13 19.11 17.28
C VAL A 119 1.40 19.04 15.78
N VAL A 120 1.14 17.86 15.18
CA VAL A 120 1.25 17.66 13.74
C VAL A 120 -0.07 18.07 13.09
N GLU A 121 -0.03 18.98 12.12
CA GLU A 121 -1.22 19.36 11.37
C GLU A 121 -1.78 18.15 10.60
N GLY A 122 -3.10 17.94 10.72
CA GLY A 122 -3.79 16.85 10.05
C GLY A 122 -3.82 15.52 10.82
N SER A 123 -3.14 15.44 11.97
CA SER A 123 -3.28 14.30 12.89
C SER A 123 -4.26 14.60 14.01
N MET A 124 -5.09 13.63 14.36
CA MET A 124 -6.04 13.72 15.48
C MET A 124 -5.40 13.36 16.83
N VAL A 125 -4.22 12.75 16.81
CA VAL A 125 -3.49 12.29 18.00
C VAL A 125 -2.00 12.61 17.89
N ASN A 126 -1.37 12.88 19.04
CA ASN A 126 0.02 13.37 19.08
C ASN A 126 1.08 12.30 18.79
N TYR A 127 0.71 11.04 18.67
CA TYR A 127 1.61 9.92 18.40
C TYR A 127 1.45 9.34 16.96
N GLU A 128 0.55 9.90 16.17
CA GLU A 128 0.55 9.64 14.73
C GLU A 128 1.53 10.58 14.04
N ILE A 129 2.42 10.01 13.25
CA ILE A 129 3.47 10.72 12.53
C ILE A 129 3.21 10.60 11.04
#